data_5904485fff975be2dda3f7fedf7ed907
#
_entry.id   5904485fff975be2dda3f7fedf7ed907
#
_cell.length_a   1.000
_cell.length_b   1.000
_cell.length_c   1.000
_cell.angle_alpha   90.00
_cell.angle_beta   90.00
_cell.angle_gamma   90.00
#
_symmetry.space_group_name_H-M   'P 1'
#
loop_
_entity.id
_entity.type
_entity.pdbx_description
1 polymer ?
#
loop_
_entity_poly.entity_id
_entity_poly.type
_entity_poly.pdbx_seq_one_letter_code
_entity_poly.pdbx_strand_id
1 'polypeptide(L)'
;MTFQTNKYQVIKNAVSYDLANFILNYFLLKRDAVGFMYKHNIHSQSSILGTWTDQQIPNTYSCYGDFVMETLMVKMLPVMKQHTGLDLIPTYSYARAYKKGDELKRHKDRPSCEISTTLNLGGDPWPIFIDGTGSNNVIDEYKNIHKPNAPAGTKVLLE
;
A
#
# COMPACT_ATOMS: atom_id res chain seq x y z
N MET A 1 15.68 14.08 -9.42
CA MET A 1 16.20 12.90 -8.69
C MET A 1 15.56 11.66 -9.29
N THR A 2 16.33 10.64 -9.60
CA THR A 2 15.84 9.43 -10.29
C THR A 2 15.72 8.27 -9.31
N PHE A 3 14.86 7.32 -9.62
CA PHE A 3 14.70 6.08 -8.86
C PHE A 3 16.04 5.32 -8.72
N GLN A 4 16.84 5.26 -9.81
CA GLN A 4 18.13 4.57 -9.83
C GLN A 4 19.13 5.13 -8.80
N THR A 5 19.10 6.45 -8.59
CA THR A 5 20.02 7.13 -7.65
C THR A 5 19.57 7.02 -6.21
N ASN A 6 18.28 7.29 -5.97
CA ASN A 6 17.75 7.42 -4.60
C ASN A 6 17.13 6.13 -4.06
N LYS A 7 16.89 5.15 -4.93
CA LYS A 7 16.16 3.92 -4.62
C LYS A 7 14.69 4.16 -4.22
N TYR A 8 14.20 5.36 -4.41
CA TYR A 8 12.79 5.72 -4.36
C TYR A 8 12.50 6.90 -5.27
N GLN A 9 11.24 7.08 -5.61
CA GLN A 9 10.76 8.24 -6.36
C GLN A 9 9.34 8.58 -5.94
N VAL A 10 9.01 9.87 -5.93
CA VAL A 10 7.64 10.38 -5.77
C VAL A 10 7.15 10.82 -7.14
N ILE A 11 6.01 10.30 -7.57
CA ILE A 11 5.37 10.66 -8.83
C ILE A 11 4.04 11.33 -8.48
N LYS A 12 3.97 12.64 -8.70
CA LYS A 12 2.76 13.43 -8.46
C LYS A 12 1.75 13.22 -9.58
N ASN A 13 0.47 13.25 -9.22
CA ASN A 13 -0.64 13.10 -10.17
C ASN A 13 -0.53 11.82 -11.02
N ALA A 14 -0.05 10.74 -10.43
CA ALA A 14 0.09 9.44 -11.11
C ALA A 14 -1.25 8.89 -11.61
N VAL A 15 -2.33 9.23 -10.92
CA VAL A 15 -3.72 9.00 -11.34
C VAL A 15 -4.49 10.32 -11.29
N SER A 16 -5.57 10.42 -12.08
CA SER A 16 -6.46 11.60 -11.98
C SER A 16 -7.18 11.62 -10.64
N TYR A 17 -7.52 12.82 -10.18
CA TYR A 17 -8.33 13.01 -8.97
C TYR A 17 -9.63 12.21 -9.01
N ASP A 18 -10.35 12.24 -10.14
CA ASP A 18 -11.62 11.54 -10.30
C ASP A 18 -11.44 10.01 -10.15
N LEU A 19 -10.38 9.45 -10.72
CA LEU A 19 -10.08 8.03 -10.58
C LEU A 19 -9.71 7.67 -9.12
N ALA A 20 -8.87 8.47 -8.49
CA ALA A 20 -8.49 8.25 -7.09
C ALA A 20 -9.73 8.31 -6.17
N ASN A 21 -10.57 9.33 -6.35
CA ASN A 21 -11.80 9.51 -5.59
C ASN A 21 -12.82 8.39 -5.84
N PHE A 22 -12.97 7.95 -7.09
CA PHE A 22 -13.85 6.81 -7.41
C PHE A 22 -13.39 5.53 -6.69
N ILE A 23 -12.09 5.23 -6.73
CA ILE A 23 -11.53 4.04 -6.09
C ILE A 23 -11.61 4.14 -4.56
N LEU A 24 -11.38 5.33 -3.99
CA LEU A 24 -11.55 5.56 -2.56
C LEU A 24 -12.99 5.27 -2.12
N ASN A 25 -13.97 5.86 -2.82
CA ASN A 25 -15.39 5.67 -2.50
C ASN A 25 -15.80 4.19 -2.66
N TYR A 26 -15.34 3.52 -3.71
CA TYR A 26 -15.52 2.08 -3.87
C TYR A 26 -14.99 1.31 -2.66
N PHE A 27 -13.76 1.60 -2.23
CA PHE A 27 -13.12 0.87 -1.14
C PHE A 27 -13.81 1.09 0.21
N LEU A 28 -14.24 2.32 0.49
CA LEU A 28 -14.99 2.65 1.69
C LEU A 28 -16.38 1.99 1.69
N LEU A 29 -17.09 2.02 0.57
CA LEU A 29 -18.37 1.32 0.42
C LEU A 29 -18.22 -0.20 0.61
N LYS A 30 -17.18 -0.79 0.01
CA LYS A 30 -16.86 -2.21 0.19
C LYS A 30 -16.60 -2.53 1.67
N ARG A 31 -15.79 -1.71 2.36
CA ARG A 31 -15.53 -1.86 3.80
C ARG A 31 -16.83 -1.92 4.60
N ASP A 32 -17.73 -0.98 4.34
CA ASP A 32 -18.98 -0.86 5.11
C ASP A 32 -19.92 -2.03 4.82
N ALA A 33 -20.05 -2.43 3.55
CA ALA A 33 -20.85 -3.58 3.15
C ALA A 33 -20.30 -4.89 3.75
N VAL A 34 -19.00 -5.11 3.68
CA VAL A 34 -18.34 -6.31 4.23
C VAL A 34 -18.42 -6.31 5.76
N GLY A 35 -18.28 -5.15 6.39
CA GLY A 35 -18.46 -5.01 7.85
C GLY A 35 -19.88 -5.38 8.29
N PHE A 36 -20.88 -4.97 7.54
CA PHE A 36 -22.27 -5.38 7.78
C PHE A 36 -22.42 -6.91 7.65
N MET A 37 -21.91 -7.49 6.58
CA MET A 37 -21.99 -8.94 6.33
C MET A 37 -21.36 -9.75 7.48
N TYR A 38 -20.21 -9.35 7.96
CA TYR A 38 -19.53 -10.02 9.08
C TYR A 38 -20.27 -9.86 10.41
N LYS A 39 -20.75 -8.65 10.68
CA LYS A 39 -21.54 -8.37 11.88
C LYS A 39 -22.80 -9.23 11.96
N HIS A 40 -23.41 -9.53 10.84
CA HIS A 40 -24.65 -10.31 10.75
C HIS A 40 -24.42 -11.79 10.40
N ASN A 41 -23.17 -12.27 10.43
CA ASN A 41 -22.80 -13.65 10.13
C ASN A 41 -23.27 -14.14 8.72
N ILE A 42 -23.42 -13.22 7.77
CA ILE A 42 -23.76 -13.54 6.38
C ILE A 42 -22.57 -14.18 5.69
N HIS A 43 -21.36 -13.75 6.05
CA HIS A 43 -20.12 -14.26 5.49
C HIS A 43 -19.01 -14.29 6.55
N SER A 44 -18.09 -15.25 6.46
CA SER A 44 -16.87 -15.27 7.27
C SER A 44 -15.82 -14.34 6.68
N GLN A 45 -14.92 -13.83 7.54
CA GLN A 45 -13.83 -12.97 7.08
C GLN A 45 -12.94 -13.68 6.06
N SER A 46 -12.58 -12.98 5.00
CA SER A 46 -11.69 -13.46 3.97
C SER A 46 -10.79 -12.34 3.45
N SER A 47 -9.59 -12.68 3.00
CA SER A 47 -8.63 -11.70 2.48
C SER A 47 -9.13 -10.98 1.21
N ILE A 48 -9.93 -11.64 0.38
CA ILE A 48 -10.48 -11.07 -0.87
C ILE A 48 -11.62 -10.10 -0.60
N LEU A 49 -12.53 -10.43 0.33
CA LEU A 49 -13.59 -9.52 0.75
C LEU A 49 -13.02 -8.40 1.62
N GLY A 50 -11.94 -8.68 2.32
CA GLY A 50 -11.31 -7.82 3.29
C GLY A 50 -11.50 -8.31 4.71
N THR A 51 -10.64 -7.85 5.60
CA THR A 51 -10.56 -8.32 6.97
C THR A 51 -10.12 -7.20 7.91
N TRP A 52 -10.40 -7.36 9.21
CA TRP A 52 -9.88 -6.52 10.30
C TRP A 52 -8.87 -7.27 11.17
N THR A 53 -8.42 -8.47 10.73
CA THR A 53 -7.55 -9.35 11.53
C THR A 53 -6.09 -9.31 11.12
N ASP A 54 -5.69 -8.33 10.29
CA ASP A 54 -4.29 -8.15 9.92
C ASP A 54 -3.45 -7.86 11.18
N GLN A 55 -2.43 -8.69 11.42
CA GLN A 55 -1.56 -8.57 12.58
C GLN A 55 -0.64 -7.34 12.52
N GLN A 56 -0.40 -6.79 11.33
CA GLN A 56 0.45 -5.62 11.15
C GLN A 56 -0.22 -4.36 11.70
N ILE A 57 -1.53 -4.20 11.46
CA ILE A 57 -2.36 -3.12 12.02
C ILE A 57 -3.73 -3.70 12.42
N PRO A 58 -3.85 -4.20 13.65
CA PRO A 58 -5.07 -4.82 14.12
C PRO A 58 -6.28 -3.88 14.09
N ASN A 59 -7.46 -4.45 13.86
CA ASN A 59 -8.74 -3.72 13.84
C ASN A 59 -8.83 -2.64 12.75
N THR A 60 -8.02 -2.75 11.69
CA THR A 60 -8.03 -1.87 10.53
C THR A 60 -8.38 -2.65 9.28
N TYR A 61 -9.36 -2.14 8.51
CA TYR A 61 -9.82 -2.83 7.31
C TYR A 61 -8.72 -2.89 6.27
N SER A 62 -8.47 -4.08 5.79
CA SER A 62 -7.52 -4.35 4.71
C SER A 62 -8.05 -5.40 3.75
N CYS A 63 -7.61 -5.32 2.50
CA CYS A 63 -8.00 -6.23 1.45
C CYS A 63 -6.80 -6.60 0.59
N TYR A 64 -6.63 -7.89 0.38
CA TYR A 64 -5.58 -8.43 -0.47
C TYR A 64 -6.19 -8.92 -1.79
N GLY A 65 -5.60 -8.51 -2.92
CA GLY A 65 -6.02 -8.98 -4.23
C GLY A 65 -7.43 -8.54 -4.65
N ASP A 66 -7.84 -7.34 -4.24
CA ASP A 66 -9.10 -6.74 -4.68
C ASP A 66 -9.07 -6.47 -6.19
N PHE A 67 -10.10 -6.88 -6.94
CA PHE A 67 -10.12 -6.79 -8.39
C PHE A 67 -9.99 -5.34 -8.92
N VAL A 68 -10.53 -4.35 -8.23
CA VAL A 68 -10.38 -2.95 -8.62
C VAL A 68 -8.95 -2.49 -8.38
N MET A 69 -8.36 -2.88 -7.25
CA MET A 69 -6.96 -2.56 -6.92
C MET A 69 -5.98 -3.29 -7.83
N GLU A 70 -6.25 -4.56 -8.19
CA GLU A 70 -5.47 -5.31 -9.18
C GLU A 70 -5.54 -4.64 -10.56
N THR A 71 -6.72 -4.17 -10.96
CA THR A 71 -6.91 -3.43 -12.22
C THR A 71 -6.12 -2.13 -12.20
N LEU A 72 -6.14 -1.41 -11.08
CA LEU A 72 -5.34 -0.20 -10.89
C LEU A 72 -3.84 -0.49 -10.97
N MET A 73 -3.37 -1.56 -10.34
CA MET A 73 -1.97 -1.99 -10.40
C MET A 73 -1.54 -2.25 -11.85
N VAL A 74 -2.33 -2.98 -12.62
CA VAL A 74 -2.05 -3.22 -14.05
C VAL A 74 -2.04 -1.92 -14.85
N LYS A 75 -2.98 -1.00 -14.57
CA LYS A 75 -3.02 0.33 -15.19
C LYS A 75 -1.76 1.14 -14.88
N MET A 76 -1.21 1.02 -13.67
CA MET A 76 -0.01 1.76 -13.25
C MET A 76 1.31 1.14 -13.74
N LEU A 77 1.29 -0.10 -14.22
CA LEU A 77 2.50 -0.80 -14.65
C LEU A 77 3.34 -0.03 -15.70
N PRO A 78 2.76 0.59 -16.75
CA PRO A 78 3.56 1.38 -17.71
C PRO A 78 4.26 2.57 -17.04
N VAL A 79 3.59 3.26 -16.12
CA VAL A 79 4.16 4.37 -15.33
C VAL A 79 5.34 3.88 -14.50
N MET A 80 5.17 2.73 -13.83
CA MET A 80 6.22 2.12 -13.02
C MET A 80 7.43 1.73 -13.87
N LYS A 81 7.22 1.07 -15.01
CA LYS A 81 8.30 0.72 -15.95
C LYS A 81 9.06 1.95 -16.44
N GLN A 82 8.33 3.01 -16.81
CA GLN A 82 8.93 4.27 -17.27
C GLN A 82 9.82 4.92 -16.19
N HIS A 83 9.36 5.00 -14.97
CA HIS A 83 10.05 5.71 -13.89
C HIS A 83 11.18 4.91 -13.25
N THR A 84 11.07 3.60 -13.23
CA THR A 84 12.11 2.71 -12.69
C THR A 84 13.16 2.33 -13.74
N GLY A 85 12.78 2.33 -15.01
CA GLY A 85 13.63 1.80 -16.10
C GLY A 85 13.76 0.27 -16.06
N LEU A 86 12.88 -0.42 -15.31
CA LEU A 86 12.91 -1.87 -15.14
C LEU A 86 11.76 -2.55 -15.89
N ASP A 87 11.99 -3.77 -16.33
CA ASP A 87 10.94 -4.61 -16.90
C ASP A 87 10.20 -5.35 -15.77
N LEU A 88 9.14 -4.72 -15.28
CA LEU A 88 8.39 -5.17 -14.11
C LEU A 88 7.23 -6.08 -14.51
N ILE A 89 6.93 -7.01 -13.61
CA ILE A 89 5.74 -7.88 -13.65
C ILE A 89 4.90 -7.59 -12.41
N PRO A 90 3.58 -7.31 -12.55
CA PRO A 90 2.72 -7.09 -11.40
C PRO A 90 2.54 -8.40 -10.62
N THR A 91 2.56 -8.32 -9.30
CA THR A 91 2.39 -9.48 -8.41
C THR A 91 1.06 -9.46 -7.69
N TYR A 92 0.80 -8.46 -6.88
CA TYR A 92 -0.46 -8.31 -6.15
C TYR A 92 -0.65 -6.88 -5.66
N SER A 93 -1.88 -6.53 -5.33
CA SER A 93 -2.23 -5.32 -4.64
C SER A 93 -2.65 -5.59 -3.18
N TYR A 94 -2.45 -4.58 -2.34
CA TYR A 94 -2.90 -4.58 -0.96
C TYR A 94 -3.45 -3.20 -0.60
N ALA A 95 -4.71 -3.15 -0.20
CA ALA A 95 -5.37 -1.91 0.17
C ALA A 95 -5.70 -1.89 1.67
N ARG A 96 -5.56 -0.73 2.31
CA ARG A 96 -5.86 -0.55 3.73
C ARG A 96 -6.53 0.80 3.96
N ALA A 97 -7.60 0.81 4.77
CA ALA A 97 -8.26 2.02 5.23
C ALA A 97 -7.78 2.36 6.65
N TYR A 98 -6.70 3.11 6.73
CA TYR A 98 -6.15 3.55 8.00
C TYR A 98 -7.12 4.45 8.77
N LYS A 99 -7.09 4.39 10.09
CA LYS A 99 -7.86 5.23 10.99
C LYS A 99 -6.95 5.91 12.00
N LYS A 100 -7.46 6.94 12.66
CA LYS A 100 -6.72 7.65 13.72
C LYS A 100 -6.19 6.68 14.77
N GLY A 101 -4.90 6.79 15.04
CA GLY A 101 -4.19 5.94 15.99
C GLY A 101 -3.55 4.69 15.40
N ASP A 102 -3.79 4.39 14.12
CA ASP A 102 -3.06 3.31 13.45
C ASP A 102 -1.59 3.68 13.27
N GLU A 103 -0.73 2.70 13.40
CA GLU A 103 0.69 2.84 13.22
C GLU A 103 1.22 1.69 12.37
N LEU A 104 1.75 2.02 11.19
CA LEU A 104 2.50 1.07 10.38
C LEU A 104 3.96 1.09 10.81
N LYS A 105 4.35 0.09 11.59
CA LYS A 105 5.71 -0.03 12.10
C LYS A 105 6.72 -0.17 10.97
N ARG A 106 7.96 0.21 11.27
CA ARG A 106 9.08 -0.01 10.36
C ARG A 106 9.15 -1.48 9.96
N HIS A 107 9.18 -1.75 8.68
CA HIS A 107 9.25 -3.10 8.14
C HIS A 107 9.95 -3.10 6.78
N LYS A 108 10.27 -4.27 6.30
CA LYS A 108 10.61 -4.54 4.90
C LYS A 108 9.46 -5.28 4.26
N ASP A 109 9.18 -4.93 3.02
CA ASP A 109 8.26 -5.72 2.23
C ASP A 109 8.86 -7.12 1.98
N ARG A 110 8.00 -8.09 1.72
CA ARG A 110 8.45 -9.47 1.44
C ARG A 110 9.27 -9.52 0.13
N PRO A 111 10.14 -10.50 -0.06
CA PRO A 111 11.00 -10.59 -1.26
C PRO A 111 10.25 -10.57 -2.59
N SER A 112 9.00 -11.07 -2.64
CA SER A 112 8.15 -11.01 -3.84
C SER A 112 7.70 -9.58 -4.22
N CYS A 113 7.91 -8.59 -3.35
CA CYS A 113 7.68 -7.17 -3.59
C CYS A 113 9.01 -6.47 -3.84
N GLU A 114 9.76 -6.92 -4.85
CA GLU A 114 11.05 -6.34 -5.20
C GLU A 114 10.95 -4.83 -5.46
N ILE A 115 9.91 -4.41 -6.16
CA ILE A 115 9.52 -3.01 -6.33
C ILE A 115 8.11 -2.81 -5.77
N SER A 116 7.99 -1.98 -4.76
CA SER A 116 6.70 -1.65 -4.15
C SER A 116 6.26 -0.26 -4.55
N THR A 117 4.94 -0.07 -4.65
CA THR A 117 4.32 1.23 -4.89
C THR A 117 3.28 1.49 -3.81
N THR A 118 3.30 2.68 -3.25
CA THR A 118 2.22 3.18 -2.39
C THR A 118 1.49 4.29 -3.13
N LEU A 119 0.18 4.17 -3.24
CA LEU A 119 -0.71 5.18 -3.81
C LEU A 119 -1.67 5.66 -2.72
N ASN A 120 -1.63 6.96 -2.43
CA ASN A 120 -2.62 7.60 -1.59
C ASN A 120 -3.86 7.90 -2.43
N LEU A 121 -5.00 7.31 -2.07
CA LEU A 121 -6.27 7.53 -2.74
C LEU A 121 -7.07 8.71 -2.13
N GLY A 122 -6.70 9.15 -0.93
CA GLY A 122 -7.35 10.26 -0.25
C GLY A 122 -7.44 10.06 1.27
N GLY A 123 -8.17 10.94 1.95
CA GLY A 123 -8.28 11.03 3.39
C GLY A 123 -7.38 12.10 3.98
N ASP A 124 -7.16 12.05 5.29
CA ASP A 124 -6.27 12.99 5.98
C ASP A 124 -4.80 12.76 5.57
N PRO A 125 -3.98 13.82 5.50
CA PRO A 125 -2.57 13.69 5.19
C PRO A 125 -1.87 12.76 6.19
N TRP A 126 -1.18 11.75 5.67
CA TRP A 126 -0.39 10.85 6.49
C TRP A 126 1.01 10.66 5.89
N PRO A 127 2.05 11.12 6.60
CA PRO A 127 3.41 11.03 6.08
C PRO A 127 3.87 9.57 6.04
N ILE A 128 4.50 9.19 4.95
CA ILE A 128 5.23 7.94 4.82
C ILE A 128 6.73 8.23 4.90
N PHE A 129 7.47 7.41 5.62
CA PHE A 129 8.91 7.54 5.78
C PHE A 129 9.60 6.38 5.05
N ILE A 130 10.63 6.68 4.30
CA ILE A 130 11.37 5.71 3.48
C ILE A 130 12.85 5.82 3.80
N ASP A 131 13.50 4.68 4.02
CA ASP A 131 14.94 4.58 4.10
C ASP A 131 15.49 4.02 2.77
N GLY A 132 15.99 4.91 1.94
CA GLY A 132 16.56 4.56 0.62
C GLY A 132 17.94 3.89 0.70
N THR A 133 18.57 3.81 1.89
CA THR A 133 19.89 3.18 2.02
C THR A 133 19.80 1.65 1.95
N GLY A 134 18.63 1.10 2.23
CA GLY A 134 18.43 -0.34 2.29
C GLY A 134 19.31 -1.01 3.34
N SER A 135 19.87 -0.21 4.27
CA SER A 135 20.75 -0.73 5.30
C SER A 135 20.02 -1.83 6.06
N ASN A 136 20.66 -3.00 6.13
CA ASN A 136 20.19 -4.15 6.91
C ASN A 136 20.32 -3.94 8.42
N ASN A 137 20.45 -2.71 8.87
CA ASN A 137 20.26 -2.43 10.27
C ASN A 137 18.87 -2.89 10.64
N VAL A 138 18.77 -4.18 10.92
CA VAL A 138 17.64 -4.81 11.59
C VAL A 138 17.60 -4.16 12.94
N ILE A 139 17.07 -2.98 12.93
CA ILE A 139 16.64 -2.35 14.14
C ILE A 139 15.44 -3.19 14.50
N ASP A 140 15.53 -3.79 15.67
CA ASP A 140 14.45 -4.46 16.35
C ASP A 140 13.16 -3.69 16.00
N GLU A 141 12.27 -4.30 15.24
CA GLU A 141 11.06 -3.68 14.71
C GLU A 141 10.25 -2.97 15.79
N TYR A 142 10.45 -3.38 17.04
CA TYR A 142 9.80 -2.84 18.22
C TYR A 142 10.48 -1.61 18.81
N LYS A 143 11.75 -1.35 18.51
CA LYS A 143 12.53 -0.25 19.14
C LYS A 143 12.68 0.99 18.29
N ASN A 144 12.37 0.94 16.99
CA ASN A 144 12.50 2.10 16.09
C ASN A 144 11.25 2.33 15.24
N ILE A 145 10.18 2.61 15.92
CA ILE A 145 8.85 2.86 15.41
C ILE A 145 8.81 4.02 14.39
N HIS A 146 9.77 4.93 14.44
CA HIS A 146 9.73 6.19 13.70
C HIS A 146 10.67 6.26 12.48
N LYS A 147 11.35 5.17 12.14
CA LYS A 147 12.24 5.14 10.97
C LYS A 147 11.83 3.99 10.04
N PRO A 148 10.93 4.22 9.10
CA PRO A 148 10.57 3.22 8.12
C PRO A 148 11.80 2.83 7.30
N ASN A 149 11.95 1.54 7.09
CA ASN A 149 13.01 0.98 6.28
C ASN A 149 12.38 0.43 5.00
N ALA A 150 12.59 1.09 3.89
CA ALA A 150 12.35 0.48 2.60
C ALA A 150 13.62 -0.24 2.17
N PRO A 151 13.58 -1.47 1.69
CA PRO A 151 14.70 -2.09 1.03
C PRO A 151 15.14 -1.18 -0.14
N ALA A 152 16.44 -1.10 -0.37
CA ALA A 152 16.96 -0.32 -1.48
C ALA A 152 16.28 -0.76 -2.79
N GLY A 153 15.76 0.18 -3.52
CA GLY A 153 15.11 -0.06 -4.80
C GLY A 153 13.64 -0.42 -4.76
N THR A 154 12.98 -0.35 -3.63
CA THR A 154 11.68 -0.98 -3.46
C THR A 154 10.46 -0.08 -3.44
N LYS A 155 10.59 1.24 -3.43
CA LYS A 155 9.37 2.07 -3.36
C LYS A 155 9.30 3.17 -4.41
N VAL A 156 8.18 3.18 -5.10
CA VAL A 156 7.67 4.31 -5.85
C VAL A 156 6.43 4.80 -5.12
N LEU A 157 6.46 6.05 -4.69
CA LEU A 157 5.30 6.71 -4.10
C LEU A 157 4.53 7.39 -5.23
N LEU A 158 3.25 7.06 -5.33
CA LEU A 158 2.30 7.71 -6.21
C LEU A 158 1.41 8.61 -5.35
N GLU A 159 1.42 9.88 -5.65
CA GLU A 159 0.56 10.90 -5.01
C GLU A 159 -0.44 11.47 -6.01
#